data_b773406144fce3f9c8feec4bdec9a14f
#
_entry.id   b773406144fce3f9c8feec4bdec9a14f
#
_cell.length_a   1.000
_cell.length_b   1.000
_cell.length_c   1.000
_cell.angle_alpha   90.00
_cell.angle_beta   90.00
_cell.angle_gamma   90.00
#
_symmetry.space_group_name_H-M   'P 1'
#
loop_
_entity.id
_entity.type
_entity.pdbx_description
1 polymer ?
#
loop_
_entity_poly.entity_id
_entity_poly.type
_entity_poly.pdbx_seq_one_letter_code
_entity_poly.pdbx_strand_id
1 'polypeptide(L)'
;MGSKRRGRFWPAFWIFSFFLVWLLAVGVLSLTSEGNPGQKLFTAEGRKIVLETGAFFLWTAAFAVGGQKGRISERVSGAGILAGILAGTWLHQIFLPFLVSGLWLFSLLLLGDTIRRAAEGKFGKRQDEDDNGEMGIVWRLSAAFLLGSGSWISLICLLSAFGIGGLNRIRFLAAGTAGICILLNGKRLLKKGADLAKWLKGSRGETWERLETRERHEKTERDVLAGVLFSLILTMLFIQLARMNLKPDYDSLHYGLHSQYILDTGRGIYEDLGNINLVYTYPKGFEILSFPLAGTATWSYQLCFNLWLTVLVLVLAAGMGAISGGGRLRCLGIAAFCALTPGIMNMAITAKSDTATLVCQLCILGAAAGILAAGDRAAKGKYFFTGLGACLLSFSMKPTSLVFSSVLSVS
;
A
#
# COMPACT_ATOMS: atom_id res chain seq x y z
N MET A 1 -40.54 22.92 -0.45
CA MET A 1 -39.35 22.20 0.11
C MET A 1 -39.16 20.79 -0.49
N GLY A 2 -39.28 20.59 -1.80
CA GLY A 2 -39.37 19.26 -2.43
C GLY A 2 -38.41 18.93 -3.57
N SER A 3 -37.46 19.82 -3.96
CA SER A 3 -36.70 19.60 -5.21
C SER A 3 -35.21 19.22 -5.07
N LYS A 4 -34.61 19.27 -3.89
CA LYS A 4 -33.16 18.99 -3.70
C LYS A 4 -32.76 17.50 -3.55
N ARG A 5 -33.72 16.55 -3.46
CA ARG A 5 -33.41 15.11 -3.30
C ARG A 5 -33.26 14.34 -4.62
N ARG A 6 -33.79 14.81 -5.74
CA ARG A 6 -33.69 14.10 -7.04
C ARG A 6 -32.31 14.14 -7.69
N GLY A 7 -31.47 15.15 -7.42
CA GLY A 7 -30.19 15.31 -8.10
C GLY A 7 -29.05 14.38 -7.60
N ARG A 8 -29.20 13.76 -6.40
CA ARG A 8 -28.13 12.90 -5.84
C ARG A 8 -28.22 11.42 -6.24
N PHE A 9 -29.36 10.97 -6.75
CA PHE A 9 -29.57 9.56 -7.11
C PHE A 9 -28.91 9.19 -8.45
N TRP A 10 -28.90 10.10 -9.41
CA TRP A 10 -28.38 9.87 -10.77
C TRP A 10 -26.91 9.50 -10.85
N PRO A 11 -25.97 10.18 -10.20
CA PRO A 11 -24.55 9.81 -10.26
C PRO A 11 -24.28 8.43 -9.66
N ALA A 12 -24.92 8.10 -8.54
CA ALA A 12 -24.77 6.79 -7.90
C ALA A 12 -25.36 5.66 -8.76
N PHE A 13 -26.47 5.89 -9.42
CA PHE A 13 -27.09 4.96 -10.36
C PHE A 13 -26.17 4.69 -11.56
N TRP A 14 -25.60 5.71 -12.17
CA TRP A 14 -24.68 5.55 -13.31
C TRP A 14 -23.40 4.84 -12.93
N ILE A 15 -22.82 5.15 -11.78
CA ILE A 15 -21.62 4.46 -11.25
C ILE A 15 -21.95 2.98 -11.01
N PHE A 16 -23.08 2.68 -10.38
CA PHE A 16 -23.50 1.30 -10.13
C PHE A 16 -23.78 0.55 -11.43
N SER A 17 -24.48 1.17 -12.38
CA SER A 17 -24.77 0.57 -13.70
C SER A 17 -23.49 0.31 -14.49
N PHE A 18 -22.53 1.25 -14.49
CA PHE A 18 -21.23 1.07 -15.11
C PHE A 18 -20.48 -0.12 -14.47
N PHE A 19 -20.47 -0.20 -13.14
CA PHE A 19 -19.87 -1.32 -12.42
C PHE A 19 -20.50 -2.66 -12.74
N LEU A 20 -21.82 -2.70 -12.83
CA LEU A 20 -22.57 -3.91 -13.18
C LEU A 20 -22.29 -4.35 -14.61
N VAL A 21 -22.30 -3.43 -15.57
CA VAL A 21 -21.95 -3.70 -16.97
C VAL A 21 -20.51 -4.17 -17.09
N TRP A 22 -19.58 -3.55 -16.36
CA TRP A 22 -18.19 -3.94 -16.34
C TRP A 22 -18.00 -5.34 -15.74
N LEU A 23 -18.64 -5.66 -14.62
CA LEU A 23 -18.62 -7.01 -14.05
C LEU A 23 -19.21 -8.06 -14.97
N LEU A 24 -20.32 -7.75 -15.65
CA LEU A 24 -20.92 -8.63 -16.64
C LEU A 24 -19.99 -8.84 -17.85
N ALA A 25 -19.37 -7.77 -18.36
CA ALA A 25 -18.42 -7.86 -19.46
C ALA A 25 -17.20 -8.71 -19.10
N VAL A 26 -16.61 -8.50 -17.91
CA VAL A 26 -15.51 -9.32 -17.41
C VAL A 26 -15.95 -10.77 -17.21
N GLY A 27 -17.15 -11.00 -16.68
CA GLY A 27 -17.72 -12.34 -16.51
C GLY A 27 -17.88 -13.05 -17.86
N VAL A 28 -18.47 -12.38 -18.86
CA VAL A 28 -18.64 -12.93 -20.21
C VAL A 28 -17.29 -13.21 -20.87
N LEU A 29 -16.35 -12.26 -20.83
CA LEU A 29 -15.01 -12.46 -21.37
C LEU A 29 -14.28 -13.62 -20.69
N SER A 30 -14.44 -13.78 -19.37
CA SER A 30 -13.85 -14.89 -18.63
C SER A 30 -14.46 -16.25 -19.00
N LEU A 31 -15.73 -16.28 -19.42
CA LEU A 31 -16.43 -17.50 -19.83
C LEU A 31 -16.16 -17.87 -21.29
N THR A 32 -15.85 -16.89 -22.13
CA THR A 32 -15.66 -17.09 -23.59
C THR A 32 -14.20 -17.19 -24.01
N SER A 33 -13.24 -16.84 -23.13
CA SER A 33 -11.82 -16.93 -23.45
C SER A 33 -11.31 -18.36 -23.57
N GLU A 34 -10.39 -18.61 -24.48
CA GLU A 34 -9.70 -19.89 -24.60
C GLU A 34 -9.02 -20.25 -23.26
N GLY A 35 -9.26 -21.47 -22.79
CA GLY A 35 -8.82 -21.94 -21.48
C GLY A 35 -9.77 -21.63 -20.32
N ASN A 36 -10.94 -21.12 -20.63
CA ASN A 36 -12.12 -20.87 -19.78
C ASN A 36 -11.84 -20.90 -18.25
N PRO A 37 -11.49 -19.75 -17.64
CA PRO A 37 -11.22 -19.71 -16.19
C PRO A 37 -12.44 -20.16 -15.38
N GLY A 38 -13.68 -20.03 -15.90
CA GLY A 38 -14.88 -20.54 -15.26
C GLY A 38 -14.87 -22.07 -15.10
N GLN A 39 -14.39 -22.81 -16.07
CA GLN A 39 -14.27 -24.28 -15.96
C GLN A 39 -13.24 -24.67 -14.88
N LYS A 40 -12.16 -23.91 -14.74
CA LYS A 40 -11.15 -24.16 -13.68
C LYS A 40 -11.73 -24.00 -12.28
N LEU A 41 -12.73 -23.15 -12.08
CA LEU A 41 -13.41 -23.00 -10.77
C LEU A 41 -14.16 -24.28 -10.34
N PHE A 42 -14.59 -25.09 -11.29
CA PHE A 42 -15.29 -26.35 -11.02
C PHE A 42 -14.34 -27.55 -10.83
N THR A 43 -13.04 -27.39 -11.06
CA THR A 43 -12.03 -28.39 -10.69
C THR A 43 -11.89 -28.53 -9.18
N ALA A 44 -11.28 -29.62 -8.71
CA ALA A 44 -11.02 -29.83 -7.29
C ALA A 44 -10.17 -28.68 -6.70
N GLU A 45 -9.15 -28.23 -7.44
CA GLU A 45 -8.28 -27.12 -7.05
C GLU A 45 -9.03 -25.79 -7.04
N GLY A 46 -9.81 -25.50 -8.07
CA GLY A 46 -10.63 -24.29 -8.15
C GLY A 46 -11.65 -24.21 -7.01
N ARG A 47 -12.31 -25.33 -6.69
CA ARG A 47 -13.23 -25.39 -5.54
C ARG A 47 -12.51 -25.10 -4.22
N LYS A 48 -11.29 -25.62 -4.04
CA LYS A 48 -10.47 -25.35 -2.85
C LYS A 48 -10.17 -23.84 -2.74
N ILE A 49 -9.74 -23.20 -3.83
CA ILE A 49 -9.47 -21.75 -3.85
C ILE A 49 -10.72 -20.96 -3.49
N VAL A 50 -11.88 -21.32 -4.07
CA VAL A 50 -13.16 -20.64 -3.77
C VAL A 50 -13.53 -20.81 -2.30
N LEU A 51 -13.38 -22.00 -1.73
CA LEU A 51 -13.67 -22.27 -0.32
C LEU A 51 -12.73 -21.50 0.61
N GLU A 52 -11.42 -21.50 0.35
CA GLU A 52 -10.44 -20.77 1.17
C GLU A 52 -10.69 -19.26 1.11
N THR A 53 -10.90 -18.71 -0.09
CA THR A 53 -11.19 -17.29 -0.30
C THR A 53 -12.51 -16.88 0.35
N GLY A 54 -13.55 -17.69 0.18
CA GLY A 54 -14.86 -17.48 0.78
C GLY A 54 -14.83 -17.57 2.31
N ALA A 55 -14.11 -18.54 2.85
CA ALA A 55 -13.93 -18.69 4.30
C ALA A 55 -13.17 -17.48 4.88
N PHE A 56 -12.12 -17.02 4.23
CA PHE A 56 -11.38 -15.82 4.64
C PHE A 56 -12.25 -14.55 4.59
N PHE A 57 -13.03 -14.39 3.51
CA PHE A 57 -13.98 -13.28 3.41
C PHE A 57 -15.01 -13.31 4.54
N LEU A 58 -15.65 -14.45 4.76
CA LEU A 58 -16.66 -14.59 5.82
C LEU A 58 -16.07 -14.36 7.20
N TRP A 59 -14.86 -14.87 7.46
CA TRP A 59 -14.14 -14.64 8.69
C TRP A 59 -13.87 -13.16 8.93
N THR A 60 -13.25 -12.49 7.97
CA THR A 60 -12.92 -11.06 8.09
C THR A 60 -14.17 -10.19 8.15
N ALA A 61 -15.23 -10.52 7.40
CA ALA A 61 -16.50 -9.82 7.43
C ALA A 61 -17.23 -9.98 8.78
N ALA A 62 -17.22 -11.18 9.36
CA ALA A 62 -17.81 -11.43 10.67
C ALA A 62 -17.15 -10.55 11.75
N PHE A 63 -15.82 -10.50 11.76
CA PHE A 63 -15.09 -9.66 12.70
C PHE A 63 -15.23 -8.16 12.41
N ALA A 64 -15.09 -7.72 11.15
CA ALA A 64 -15.20 -6.31 10.78
C ALA A 64 -16.61 -5.75 11.05
N VAL A 65 -17.66 -6.45 10.62
CA VAL A 65 -19.06 -6.03 10.85
C VAL A 65 -19.45 -6.18 12.31
N GLY A 66 -19.01 -7.26 12.97
CA GLY A 66 -19.27 -7.50 14.40
C GLY A 66 -18.67 -6.41 15.28
N GLY A 67 -17.44 -6.00 15.00
CA GLY A 67 -16.79 -4.88 15.68
C GLY A 67 -17.50 -3.56 15.47
N GLN A 68 -17.94 -3.28 14.24
CA GLN A 68 -18.66 -2.03 13.92
C GLN A 68 -20.07 -1.95 14.52
N LYS A 69 -20.77 -3.08 14.59
CA LYS A 69 -22.07 -3.15 15.27
C LYS A 69 -21.96 -3.14 16.81
N GLY A 70 -20.76 -3.08 17.36
CA GLY A 70 -20.53 -3.16 18.81
C GLY A 70 -20.89 -4.53 19.42
N ARG A 71 -21.13 -5.55 18.58
CA ARG A 71 -21.43 -6.92 19.05
C ARG A 71 -20.19 -7.61 19.62
N ILE A 72 -19.02 -7.28 19.09
CA ILE A 72 -17.72 -7.71 19.59
C ILE A 72 -16.85 -6.46 19.80
N SER A 73 -15.96 -6.51 20.78
CA SER A 73 -15.07 -5.37 21.00
C SER A 73 -14.16 -5.15 19.79
N GLU A 74 -13.81 -3.91 19.50
CA GLU A 74 -12.89 -3.56 18.39
C GLU A 74 -11.57 -4.33 18.47
N ARG A 75 -11.14 -4.69 19.68
CA ARG A 75 -9.95 -5.49 19.95
C ARG A 75 -10.08 -6.93 19.46
N VAL A 76 -11.18 -7.57 19.83
CA VAL A 76 -11.48 -8.94 19.39
C VAL A 76 -11.65 -8.94 17.88
N SER A 77 -12.26 -7.89 17.32
CA SER A 77 -12.36 -7.69 15.88
C SER A 77 -10.97 -7.60 15.24
N GLY A 78 -10.12 -6.70 15.70
CA GLY A 78 -8.75 -6.52 15.18
C GLY A 78 -7.90 -7.78 15.34
N ALA A 79 -7.93 -8.41 16.51
CA ALA A 79 -7.20 -9.66 16.77
C ALA A 79 -7.69 -10.81 15.88
N GLY A 80 -9.00 -10.93 15.67
CA GLY A 80 -9.58 -11.95 14.79
C GLY A 80 -9.18 -11.77 13.33
N ILE A 81 -9.20 -10.53 12.83
CA ILE A 81 -8.72 -10.21 11.47
C ILE A 81 -7.23 -10.53 11.33
N LEU A 82 -6.41 -10.08 12.28
CA LEU A 82 -4.98 -10.36 12.28
C LEU A 82 -4.69 -11.87 12.33
N ALA A 83 -5.41 -12.61 13.17
CA ALA A 83 -5.28 -14.07 13.23
C ALA A 83 -5.60 -14.72 11.88
N GLY A 84 -6.64 -14.26 11.17
CA GLY A 84 -6.96 -14.74 9.83
C GLY A 84 -5.83 -14.49 8.82
N ILE A 85 -5.24 -13.28 8.85
CA ILE A 85 -4.09 -12.94 7.98
C ILE A 85 -2.88 -13.83 8.30
N LEU A 86 -2.53 -13.97 9.58
CA LEU A 86 -1.39 -14.79 10.01
C LEU A 86 -1.60 -16.26 9.69
N ALA A 87 -2.80 -16.79 9.90
CA ALA A 87 -3.16 -18.16 9.52
C ALA A 87 -3.03 -18.38 8.01
N GLY A 88 -3.48 -17.41 7.20
CA GLY A 88 -3.32 -17.44 5.74
C GLY A 88 -1.86 -17.43 5.30
N THR A 89 -1.02 -16.54 5.88
CA THR A 89 0.41 -16.52 5.57
C THR A 89 1.11 -17.82 5.96
N TRP A 90 0.71 -18.43 7.06
CA TRP A 90 1.22 -19.72 7.52
C TRP A 90 0.78 -20.86 6.59
N LEU A 91 -0.50 -20.93 6.26
CA LEU A 91 -1.07 -21.93 5.37
C LEU A 91 -0.38 -21.97 4.01
N HIS A 92 -0.07 -20.81 3.47
CA HIS A 92 0.62 -20.66 2.18
C HIS A 92 2.15 -20.62 2.28
N GLN A 93 2.73 -20.92 3.46
CA GLN A 93 4.18 -21.00 3.71
C GLN A 93 4.96 -19.70 3.37
N ILE A 94 4.32 -18.55 3.52
CA ILE A 94 4.90 -17.23 3.21
C ILE A 94 4.98 -16.31 4.44
N PHE A 95 4.78 -16.86 5.64
CA PHE A 95 4.78 -16.09 6.88
C PHE A 95 6.06 -15.27 7.05
N LEU A 96 7.23 -15.91 6.92
CA LEU A 96 8.51 -15.23 7.10
C LEU A 96 8.80 -14.21 5.97
N PRO A 97 8.62 -14.53 4.67
CA PRO A 97 8.69 -13.55 3.60
C PRO A 97 7.79 -12.33 3.81
N PHE A 98 6.54 -12.56 4.20
CA PHE A 98 5.56 -11.50 4.44
C PHE A 98 6.01 -10.58 5.60
N LEU A 99 6.43 -11.17 6.73
CA LEU A 99 6.88 -10.42 7.89
C LEU A 99 8.14 -9.60 7.61
N VAL A 100 9.18 -10.23 7.05
CA VAL A 100 10.47 -9.58 6.78
C VAL A 100 10.32 -8.44 5.77
N SER A 101 9.55 -8.66 4.71
CA SER A 101 9.30 -7.63 3.70
C SER A 101 8.49 -6.45 4.26
N GLY A 102 7.51 -6.74 5.14
CA GLY A 102 6.75 -5.71 5.84
C GLY A 102 7.63 -4.89 6.80
N LEU A 103 8.50 -5.57 7.56
CA LEU A 103 9.47 -4.90 8.44
C LEU A 103 10.44 -4.03 7.65
N TRP A 104 10.86 -4.48 6.47
CA TRP A 104 11.72 -3.68 5.60
C TRP A 104 11.03 -2.41 5.09
N LEU A 105 9.81 -2.51 4.55
CA LEU A 105 9.05 -1.32 4.16
C LEU A 105 8.81 -0.39 5.36
N PHE A 106 8.46 -0.94 6.52
CA PHE A 106 8.30 -0.16 7.74
C PHE A 106 9.58 0.56 8.14
N SER A 107 10.76 -0.07 7.97
CA SER A 107 12.07 0.55 8.24
C SER A 107 12.35 1.71 7.30
N LEU A 108 12.01 1.59 6.02
CA LEU A 108 12.10 2.70 5.05
C LEU A 108 11.19 3.86 5.45
N LEU A 109 9.96 3.59 5.86
CA LEU A 109 9.03 4.62 6.33
C LEU A 109 9.53 5.29 7.62
N LEU A 110 10.11 4.54 8.56
CA LEU A 110 10.72 5.10 9.78
C LEU A 110 11.95 5.97 9.47
N LEU A 111 12.79 5.55 8.53
CA LEU A 111 13.93 6.32 8.07
C LEU A 111 13.47 7.68 7.53
N GLY A 112 12.50 7.67 6.62
CA GLY A 112 11.98 8.90 6.03
C GLY A 112 11.27 9.80 7.03
N ASP A 113 10.49 9.24 7.97
CA ASP A 113 9.86 10.03 9.04
C ASP A 113 10.90 10.63 10.01
N THR A 114 12.01 9.93 10.23
CA THR A 114 13.12 10.44 11.03
C THR A 114 13.81 11.62 10.34
N ILE A 115 14.10 11.49 9.04
CA ILE A 115 14.69 12.57 8.22
C ILE A 115 13.74 13.77 8.17
N ARG A 116 12.45 13.54 7.89
CA ARG A 116 11.43 14.58 7.88
C ARG A 116 11.43 15.40 9.16
N ARG A 117 11.36 14.74 10.32
CA ARG A 117 11.35 15.41 11.64
C ARG A 117 12.67 16.14 11.94
N ALA A 118 13.80 15.58 11.53
CA ALA A 118 15.08 16.25 11.70
C ALA A 118 15.15 17.55 10.88
N ALA A 119 14.56 17.54 9.67
CA ALA A 119 14.45 18.74 8.85
C ALA A 119 13.47 19.76 9.46
N GLU A 120 12.28 19.33 9.90
CA GLU A 120 11.29 20.21 10.53
C GLU A 120 11.79 20.81 11.86
N GLY A 121 12.48 20.03 12.70
CA GLY A 121 13.04 20.49 13.96
C GLY A 121 14.10 21.60 13.82
N LYS A 122 14.77 21.66 12.65
CA LYS A 122 15.74 22.72 12.32
C LYS A 122 15.09 23.98 11.76
N PHE A 123 13.94 23.86 11.10
CA PHE A 123 13.30 24.94 10.35
C PHE A 123 11.98 25.45 10.94
N GLY A 124 11.41 24.81 11.96
CA GLY A 124 10.11 25.20 12.48
C GLY A 124 9.78 24.73 13.87
N LYS A 125 9.84 25.64 14.82
CA LYS A 125 9.09 25.54 16.07
C LYS A 125 7.62 25.88 15.74
N ARG A 126 6.69 24.93 15.93
CA ARG A 126 5.23 25.21 15.98
C ARG A 126 4.32 24.84 14.80
N GLN A 127 4.39 23.63 14.29
CA GLN A 127 3.34 23.22 13.33
C GLN A 127 2.73 21.82 13.60
N ASP A 128 3.04 21.20 14.74
CA ASP A 128 2.57 19.84 15.04
C ASP A 128 1.07 19.72 15.38
N GLU A 129 0.39 20.80 15.72
CA GLU A 129 -1.02 20.75 16.15
C GLU A 129 -2.01 20.82 14.96
N ASP A 130 -1.67 21.53 13.90
CA ASP A 130 -2.56 21.69 12.72
C ASP A 130 -2.48 20.51 11.73
N ASP A 131 -1.46 19.66 11.81
CA ASP A 131 -1.23 18.53 10.91
C ASP A 131 -1.97 17.22 11.31
N ASN A 132 -2.83 17.26 12.31
CA ASN A 132 -3.57 16.07 12.77
C ASN A 132 -4.77 15.70 11.88
N GLY A 133 -5.10 16.49 10.88
CA GLY A 133 -6.14 16.19 9.90
C GLY A 133 -5.76 15.07 8.93
N GLU A 134 -6.74 14.57 8.20
CA GLU A 134 -6.60 13.49 7.21
C GLU A 134 -5.57 13.82 6.12
N MET A 135 -5.52 15.08 5.67
CA MET A 135 -4.50 15.60 4.75
C MET A 135 -3.08 15.45 5.32
N GLY A 136 -2.90 15.76 6.61
CA GLY A 136 -1.60 15.63 7.28
C GLY A 136 -1.12 14.18 7.39
N ILE A 137 -2.02 13.20 7.52
CA ILE A 137 -1.66 11.78 7.54
C ILE A 137 -1.14 11.32 6.18
N VAL A 138 -1.85 11.64 5.10
CA VAL A 138 -1.44 11.30 3.73
C VAL A 138 -0.10 11.94 3.39
N TRP A 139 0.05 13.23 3.70
CA TRP A 139 1.31 13.93 3.49
C TRP A 139 2.46 13.30 4.26
N ARG A 140 2.28 13.01 5.56
CA ARG A 140 3.34 12.40 6.39
C ARG A 140 3.75 11.03 5.86
N LEU A 141 2.80 10.22 5.42
CA LEU A 141 3.07 8.91 4.86
C LEU A 141 3.80 9.02 3.52
N SER A 142 3.35 9.94 2.64
CA SER A 142 4.02 10.24 1.37
C SER A 142 5.45 10.72 1.60
N ALA A 143 5.66 11.73 2.46
CA ALA A 143 6.98 12.26 2.76
C ALA A 143 7.90 11.19 3.39
N ALA A 144 7.37 10.35 4.28
CA ALA A 144 8.12 9.26 4.88
C ALA A 144 8.57 8.24 3.83
N PHE A 145 7.68 7.84 2.91
CA PHE A 145 8.04 6.93 1.82
C PHE A 145 9.09 7.54 0.88
N LEU A 146 8.88 8.78 0.44
CA LEU A 146 9.76 9.45 -0.52
C LEU A 146 11.16 9.69 0.06
N LEU A 147 11.24 10.22 1.27
CA LEU A 147 12.53 10.49 1.93
C LEU A 147 13.26 9.20 2.29
N GLY A 148 12.56 8.19 2.79
CA GLY A 148 13.17 6.91 3.14
C GLY A 148 13.68 6.16 1.93
N SER A 149 12.86 6.02 0.90
CA SER A 149 13.22 5.35 -0.36
C SER A 149 14.29 6.12 -1.12
N GLY A 150 14.16 7.44 -1.25
CA GLY A 150 15.14 8.28 -1.93
C GLY A 150 16.51 8.25 -1.24
N SER A 151 16.54 8.36 0.09
CA SER A 151 17.79 8.26 0.86
C SER A 151 18.45 6.90 0.74
N TRP A 152 17.65 5.81 0.78
CA TRP A 152 18.15 4.46 0.60
C TRP A 152 18.74 4.26 -0.79
N ILE A 153 18.03 4.66 -1.85
CA ILE A 153 18.52 4.57 -3.23
C ILE A 153 19.81 5.36 -3.39
N SER A 154 19.86 6.61 -2.91
CA SER A 154 21.05 7.45 -2.99
C SER A 154 22.26 6.84 -2.27
N LEU A 155 22.03 6.25 -1.09
CA LEU A 155 23.06 5.57 -0.34
C LEU A 155 23.63 4.36 -1.10
N ILE A 156 22.76 3.52 -1.67
CA ILE A 156 23.21 2.35 -2.44
C ILE A 156 23.91 2.76 -3.73
N CYS A 157 23.45 3.82 -4.43
CA CYS A 157 24.16 4.38 -5.57
C CYS A 157 25.56 4.82 -5.18
N LEU A 158 25.70 5.53 -4.07
CA LEU A 158 27.01 5.98 -3.57
C LEU A 158 27.94 4.79 -3.23
N LEU A 159 27.45 3.80 -2.50
CA LEU A 159 28.22 2.62 -2.16
C LEU A 159 28.64 1.82 -3.40
N SER A 160 27.75 1.71 -4.38
CA SER A 160 28.05 1.06 -5.65
C SER A 160 29.16 1.78 -6.43
N ALA A 161 29.16 3.13 -6.40
CA ALA A 161 30.22 3.93 -7.03
C ALA A 161 31.61 3.66 -6.43
N PHE A 162 31.68 3.31 -5.15
CA PHE A 162 32.91 2.92 -4.48
C PHE A 162 33.21 1.40 -4.55
N GLY A 163 32.45 0.62 -5.30
CA GLY A 163 32.63 -0.82 -5.41
C GLY A 163 32.24 -1.60 -4.13
N ILE A 164 31.40 -0.99 -3.27
CA ILE A 164 31.00 -1.57 -1.98
C ILE A 164 29.53 -2.08 -2.03
N GLY A 165 28.93 -2.14 -3.23
CA GLY A 165 27.50 -2.43 -3.46
C GLY A 165 27.10 -3.92 -3.39
N GLY A 166 27.93 -4.82 -2.84
CA GLY A 166 27.60 -6.25 -2.79
C GLY A 166 26.43 -6.60 -1.84
N LEU A 167 25.69 -7.64 -2.18
CA LEU A 167 24.43 -8.06 -1.53
C LEU A 167 24.55 -8.18 0.00
N ASN A 168 25.58 -8.88 0.49
CA ASN A 168 25.72 -9.09 1.93
C ASN A 168 25.98 -7.79 2.69
N ARG A 169 26.75 -6.86 2.11
CA ARG A 169 27.01 -5.55 2.71
C ARG A 169 25.72 -4.71 2.76
N ILE A 170 24.93 -4.75 1.70
CA ILE A 170 23.63 -4.06 1.63
C ILE A 170 22.65 -4.63 2.64
N ARG A 171 22.62 -5.95 2.86
CA ARG A 171 21.80 -6.57 3.91
C ARG A 171 22.22 -6.13 5.31
N PHE A 172 23.51 -6.11 5.59
CA PHE A 172 24.04 -5.58 6.85
C PHE A 172 23.62 -4.12 7.06
N LEU A 173 23.75 -3.31 6.01
CA LEU A 173 23.36 -1.92 6.04
C LEU A 173 21.84 -1.76 6.27
N ALA A 174 21.03 -2.57 5.61
CA ALA A 174 19.57 -2.57 5.80
C ALA A 174 19.20 -2.94 7.24
N ALA A 175 19.81 -3.98 7.79
CA ALA A 175 19.62 -4.38 9.19
C ALA A 175 20.08 -3.29 10.16
N GLY A 176 21.25 -2.69 9.92
CA GLY A 176 21.77 -1.56 10.69
C GLY A 176 20.84 -0.34 10.62
N THR A 177 20.39 0.02 9.44
CA THR A 177 19.42 1.12 9.24
C THR A 177 18.12 0.85 9.98
N ALA A 178 17.56 -0.35 9.89
CA ALA A 178 16.37 -0.76 10.61
C ALA A 178 16.59 -0.65 12.13
N GLY A 179 17.70 -1.18 12.64
CA GLY A 179 18.07 -1.10 14.07
C GLY A 179 18.20 0.34 14.57
N ILE A 180 18.93 1.18 13.85
CA ILE A 180 19.11 2.60 14.19
C ILE A 180 17.75 3.33 14.18
N CYS A 181 16.94 3.12 13.15
CA CYS A 181 15.62 3.75 13.06
C CYS A 181 14.70 3.32 14.21
N ILE A 182 14.73 2.04 14.59
CA ILE A 182 13.96 1.53 15.74
C ILE A 182 14.47 2.16 17.04
N LEU A 183 15.78 2.24 17.26
CA LEU A 183 16.37 2.85 18.45
C LEU A 183 16.03 4.34 18.56
N LEU A 184 16.19 5.11 17.48
CA LEU A 184 15.88 6.55 17.44
C LEU A 184 14.38 6.81 17.68
N ASN A 185 13.52 5.92 17.24
CA ASN A 185 12.06 6.02 17.41
C ASN A 185 11.53 5.20 18.59
N GLY A 186 12.37 4.48 19.32
CA GLY A 186 12.00 3.49 20.33
C GLY A 186 11.01 4.02 21.36
N LYS A 187 11.29 5.20 21.97
CA LYS A 187 10.37 5.84 22.93
C LYS A 187 8.98 6.10 22.33
N ARG A 188 8.93 6.56 21.08
CA ARG A 188 7.67 6.84 20.36
C ARG A 188 6.93 5.56 19.98
N LEU A 189 7.65 4.56 19.52
CA LEU A 189 7.10 3.24 19.19
C LEU A 189 6.55 2.57 20.46
N LEU A 190 7.28 2.62 21.57
CA LEU A 190 6.83 2.13 22.87
C LEU A 190 5.60 2.89 23.37
N LYS A 191 5.57 4.22 23.25
CA LYS A 191 4.39 5.02 23.59
C LYS A 191 3.19 4.63 22.74
N LYS A 192 3.34 4.57 21.40
CA LYS A 192 2.26 4.12 20.50
C LYS A 192 1.85 2.67 20.77
N GLY A 193 2.81 1.78 21.06
CA GLY A 193 2.54 0.41 21.48
C GLY A 193 1.79 0.36 22.82
N ALA A 194 2.17 1.19 23.78
CA ALA A 194 1.46 1.32 25.05
C ALA A 194 0.06 1.91 24.88
N ASP A 195 -0.10 2.91 23.99
CA ASP A 195 -1.40 3.49 23.65
C ASP A 195 -2.28 2.45 22.93
N LEU A 196 -1.71 1.69 22.01
CA LEU A 196 -2.37 0.55 21.38
C LEU A 196 -2.72 -0.53 22.42
N ALA A 197 -1.81 -0.85 23.33
CA ALA A 197 -2.07 -1.81 24.41
C ALA A 197 -3.12 -1.28 25.41
N LYS A 198 -3.13 0.01 25.72
CA LYS A 198 -4.20 0.65 26.51
C LYS A 198 -5.50 0.63 25.72
N TRP A 199 -5.49 1.00 24.46
CA TRP A 199 -6.65 0.85 23.57
C TRP A 199 -7.09 -0.60 23.48
N LEU A 200 -6.18 -1.53 23.41
CA LEU A 200 -6.46 -2.97 23.53
C LEU A 200 -6.96 -3.36 24.94
N LYS A 201 -6.59 -2.71 26.05
CA LYS A 201 -6.98 -3.03 27.42
C LYS A 201 -8.16 -2.21 27.98
N GLY A 202 -8.38 -0.99 27.55
CA GLY A 202 -9.42 -0.10 28.05
C GLY A 202 -10.50 0.08 26.98
N SER A 203 -11.58 0.03 27.26
CA SER A 203 -12.72 0.58 27.84
C SER A 203 -14.00 -0.07 27.34
N ARG A 204 -14.68 -0.78 28.20
CA ARG A 204 -16.13 -0.89 28.10
C ARG A 204 -16.70 0.47 28.44
N GLY A 205 -17.51 0.99 27.56
CA GLY A 205 -18.54 1.93 27.95
C GLY A 205 -18.10 3.37 28.03
N GLU A 206 -18.29 4.07 26.96
CA GLU A 206 -18.88 5.40 27.02
C GLU A 206 -19.45 5.75 25.64
N THR A 207 -20.68 6.23 25.66
CA THR A 207 -21.40 6.92 24.57
C THR A 207 -22.11 6.10 23.50
N TRP A 208 -23.06 5.23 23.91
CA TRP A 208 -24.08 4.72 22.98
C TRP A 208 -25.53 5.16 23.32
N GLU A 209 -25.71 6.08 24.24
CA GLU A 209 -27.03 6.54 24.66
C GLU A 209 -27.34 7.94 24.13
N ARG A 210 -27.72 8.11 22.91
CA ARG A 210 -28.57 9.21 22.40
C ARG A 210 -28.41 9.40 20.88
N LEU A 211 -28.92 8.47 20.11
CA LEU A 211 -29.24 8.78 18.72
C LEU A 211 -30.68 8.32 18.46
N GLU A 212 -31.45 9.20 17.87
CA GLU A 212 -32.82 8.87 17.44
C GLU A 212 -32.79 7.64 16.54
N THR A 213 -33.83 6.80 16.64
CA THR A 213 -33.94 5.47 16.03
C THR A 213 -33.65 5.47 14.52
N ARG A 214 -33.98 6.53 13.82
CA ARG A 214 -33.77 6.66 12.36
C ARG A 214 -32.33 6.90 11.99
N GLU A 215 -31.60 7.76 12.73
CA GLU A 215 -30.16 7.99 12.52
C GLU A 215 -29.37 6.77 12.90
N ARG A 216 -29.80 6.00 13.89
CA ARG A 216 -29.18 4.74 14.29
C ARG A 216 -29.29 3.69 13.18
N HIS A 217 -30.39 3.62 12.45
CA HIS A 217 -30.58 2.64 11.36
C HIS A 217 -29.69 2.96 10.16
N GLU A 218 -29.71 4.21 9.67
CA GLU A 218 -28.82 4.65 8.58
C GLU A 218 -27.33 4.52 8.92
N LYS A 219 -26.95 4.80 10.17
CA LYS A 219 -25.58 4.60 10.65
C LYS A 219 -25.19 3.12 10.64
N THR A 220 -26.07 2.24 11.10
CA THR A 220 -25.82 0.80 11.12
C THR A 220 -25.61 0.22 9.72
N GLU A 221 -26.41 0.65 8.72
CA GLU A 221 -26.23 0.19 7.33
C GLU A 221 -24.90 0.64 6.74
N ARG A 222 -24.51 1.90 6.97
CA ARG A 222 -23.21 2.42 6.51
C ARG A 222 -22.02 1.70 7.16
N ASP A 223 -22.14 1.37 8.44
CA ASP A 223 -21.11 0.65 9.17
C ASP A 223 -20.96 -0.80 8.68
N VAL A 224 -22.08 -1.47 8.37
CA VAL A 224 -22.05 -2.81 7.76
C VAL A 224 -21.39 -2.77 6.40
N LEU A 225 -21.77 -1.82 5.53
CA LEU A 225 -21.19 -1.69 4.20
C LEU A 225 -19.68 -1.39 4.28
N ALA A 226 -19.27 -0.53 5.21
CA ALA A 226 -17.85 -0.25 5.46
C ALA A 226 -17.08 -1.52 5.89
N GLY A 227 -17.67 -2.35 6.76
CA GLY A 227 -17.09 -3.63 7.16
C GLY A 227 -16.96 -4.62 6.01
N VAL A 228 -17.98 -4.70 5.15
CA VAL A 228 -17.96 -5.55 3.95
C VAL A 228 -16.91 -5.09 2.95
N LEU A 229 -16.82 -3.79 2.66
CA LEU A 229 -15.80 -3.23 1.76
C LEU A 229 -14.39 -3.48 2.29
N PHE A 230 -14.17 -3.29 3.59
CA PHE A 230 -12.89 -3.58 4.21
C PHE A 230 -12.51 -5.07 4.08
N SER A 231 -13.47 -5.96 4.33
CA SER A 231 -13.24 -7.41 4.18
C SER A 231 -12.99 -7.81 2.72
N LEU A 232 -13.64 -7.15 1.77
CA LEU A 232 -13.39 -7.35 0.34
C LEU A 232 -11.95 -6.95 -0.03
N ILE A 233 -11.47 -5.80 0.45
CA ILE A 233 -10.08 -5.36 0.26
C ILE A 233 -9.11 -6.41 0.81
N LEU A 234 -9.32 -6.86 2.04
CA LEU A 234 -8.47 -7.88 2.67
C LEU A 234 -8.51 -9.21 1.90
N THR A 235 -9.67 -9.59 1.38
CA THR A 235 -9.82 -10.81 0.59
C THR A 235 -9.07 -10.73 -0.73
N MET A 236 -9.10 -9.59 -1.41
CA MET A 236 -8.31 -9.38 -2.63
C MET A 236 -6.81 -9.45 -2.35
N LEU A 237 -6.35 -8.86 -1.24
CA LEU A 237 -4.95 -8.99 -0.80
C LEU A 237 -4.62 -10.43 -0.43
N PHE A 238 -5.52 -11.15 0.22
CA PHE A 238 -5.34 -12.57 0.56
C PHE A 238 -5.20 -13.45 -0.69
N ILE A 239 -6.00 -13.21 -1.73
CA ILE A 239 -5.86 -13.92 -3.01
C ILE A 239 -4.46 -13.72 -3.59
N GLN A 240 -3.94 -12.50 -3.56
CA GLN A 240 -2.58 -12.22 -4.04
C GLN A 240 -1.52 -12.88 -3.15
N LEU A 241 -1.71 -12.82 -1.85
CA LEU A 241 -0.85 -13.46 -0.86
C LEU A 241 -0.75 -14.98 -1.11
N ALA A 242 -1.87 -15.65 -1.35
CA ALA A 242 -1.92 -17.09 -1.66
C ALA A 242 -1.19 -17.46 -2.98
N ARG A 243 -1.00 -16.49 -3.88
CA ARG A 243 -0.32 -16.67 -5.17
C ARG A 243 1.20 -16.45 -5.10
N MET A 244 1.77 -16.03 -3.96
CA MET A 244 3.19 -15.66 -3.83
C MET A 244 4.17 -16.81 -4.09
N ASN A 245 3.74 -18.05 -3.92
CA ASN A 245 4.56 -19.24 -4.18
C ASN A 245 4.38 -19.80 -5.61
N LEU A 246 3.57 -19.14 -6.46
CA LEU A 246 3.49 -19.49 -7.86
C LEU A 246 4.76 -19.02 -8.57
N LYS A 247 5.01 -19.64 -9.74
CA LYS A 247 6.13 -19.24 -10.59
C LYS A 247 6.00 -17.74 -10.95
N PRO A 248 7.05 -16.93 -10.74
CA PRO A 248 7.04 -15.53 -11.17
C PRO A 248 6.75 -15.41 -12.67
N ASP A 249 6.16 -14.29 -13.06
CA ASP A 249 5.94 -13.96 -14.46
C ASP A 249 7.26 -13.69 -15.20
N TYR A 250 7.21 -13.77 -16.51
CA TYR A 250 8.39 -13.61 -17.39
C TYR A 250 9.13 -12.29 -17.14
N ASP A 251 8.39 -11.19 -17.06
CA ASP A 251 9.00 -9.88 -16.86
C ASP A 251 9.64 -9.74 -15.46
N SER A 252 9.02 -10.28 -14.41
CA SER A 252 9.61 -10.30 -13.07
C SER A 252 10.95 -11.03 -13.07
N LEU A 253 11.05 -12.17 -13.78
CA LEU A 253 12.30 -12.91 -13.89
C LEU A 253 13.36 -12.15 -14.69
N HIS A 254 12.96 -11.43 -15.73
CA HIS A 254 13.90 -10.70 -16.60
C HIS A 254 14.35 -9.35 -16.04
N TYR A 255 13.49 -8.69 -15.24
CA TYR A 255 13.80 -7.35 -14.71
C TYR A 255 14.15 -7.39 -13.23
N GLY A 256 13.13 -7.43 -12.38
CA GLY A 256 13.28 -7.17 -10.95
C GLY A 256 14.08 -8.23 -10.20
N LEU A 257 13.90 -9.50 -10.54
CA LEU A 257 14.58 -10.61 -9.88
C LEU A 257 15.98 -10.89 -10.46
N HIS A 258 16.20 -10.55 -11.72
CA HIS A 258 17.50 -10.76 -12.37
C HIS A 258 18.57 -9.81 -11.87
N SER A 259 18.18 -8.62 -11.44
CA SER A 259 19.09 -7.59 -10.93
C SER A 259 19.95 -8.04 -9.75
N GLN A 260 19.53 -9.04 -9.00
CA GLN A 260 20.33 -9.59 -7.90
C GLN A 260 21.68 -10.15 -8.37
N TYR A 261 21.74 -10.76 -9.55
CA TYR A 261 22.98 -11.31 -10.12
C TYR A 261 23.98 -10.19 -10.47
N ILE A 262 23.47 -9.05 -10.90
CA ILE A 262 24.23 -7.85 -11.23
C ILE A 262 24.85 -7.24 -9.98
N LEU A 263 24.08 -7.18 -8.93
CA LEU A 263 24.45 -6.50 -7.70
C LEU A 263 25.37 -7.36 -6.82
N ASP A 264 25.56 -8.63 -7.15
CA ASP A 264 26.39 -9.56 -6.38
C ASP A 264 27.90 -9.38 -6.64
N THR A 265 28.29 -8.75 -7.76
CA THR A 265 29.69 -8.53 -8.17
C THR A 265 30.44 -7.52 -7.30
N GLY A 266 29.72 -6.73 -6.49
CA GLY A 266 30.30 -5.66 -5.66
C GLY A 266 30.33 -4.28 -6.33
N ARG A 267 30.23 -4.18 -7.66
CA ARG A 267 30.08 -2.90 -8.38
C ARG A 267 28.63 -2.40 -8.38
N GLY A 268 27.69 -3.28 -7.99
CA GLY A 268 26.29 -2.92 -7.82
C GLY A 268 25.66 -2.44 -9.12
N ILE A 269 24.96 -1.30 -9.05
CA ILE A 269 24.24 -0.73 -10.19
C ILE A 269 25.13 -0.24 -11.33
N TYR A 270 26.44 -0.13 -11.13
CA TYR A 270 27.40 0.29 -12.14
C TYR A 270 28.14 -0.89 -12.78
N GLU A 271 27.69 -2.12 -12.56
CA GLU A 271 28.25 -3.29 -13.23
C GLU A 271 27.99 -3.19 -14.72
N ASP A 272 29.03 -3.41 -15.51
CA ASP A 272 28.90 -3.53 -16.96
C ASP A 272 28.39 -4.91 -17.33
N LEU A 273 27.13 -4.98 -17.73
CA LEU A 273 26.46 -6.20 -18.15
C LEU A 273 26.59 -6.48 -19.63
N GLY A 274 27.36 -5.65 -20.32
CA GLY A 274 27.35 -5.64 -21.78
C GLY A 274 26.00 -5.23 -22.38
N ASN A 275 25.93 -5.14 -23.69
CA ASN A 275 24.72 -4.76 -24.44
C ASN A 275 23.75 -5.95 -24.66
N ILE A 276 23.68 -6.90 -23.74
CA ILE A 276 22.94 -8.14 -23.92
C ILE A 276 21.43 -7.89 -23.95
N ASN A 277 20.95 -6.89 -23.21
CA ASN A 277 19.52 -6.56 -23.19
C ASN A 277 19.29 -5.10 -22.76
N LEU A 278 18.47 -4.38 -23.54
CA LEU A 278 18.09 -2.98 -23.26
C LEU A 278 17.47 -2.79 -21.87
N VAL A 279 16.88 -3.82 -21.32
CA VAL A 279 16.27 -3.85 -19.98
C VAL A 279 17.26 -3.52 -18.86
N TYR A 280 18.54 -3.85 -19.04
CA TYR A 280 19.56 -3.57 -18.05
C TYR A 280 19.93 -2.08 -17.97
N THR A 281 19.53 -1.29 -18.97
CA THR A 281 19.70 0.17 -18.98
C THR A 281 18.57 0.91 -18.27
N TYR A 282 17.50 0.23 -17.87
CA TYR A 282 16.37 0.86 -17.17
C TYR A 282 16.77 1.32 -15.76
N PRO A 283 16.14 2.39 -15.24
CA PRO A 283 16.34 2.84 -13.88
C PRO A 283 16.10 1.71 -12.87
N LYS A 284 16.97 1.60 -11.88
CA LYS A 284 17.02 0.48 -10.93
C LYS A 284 16.43 0.82 -9.55
N GLY A 285 15.62 1.86 -9.44
CA GLY A 285 15.09 2.30 -8.15
C GLY A 285 14.33 1.21 -7.40
N PHE A 286 13.44 0.48 -8.07
CA PHE A 286 12.67 -0.61 -7.44
C PHE A 286 13.57 -1.77 -7.02
N GLU A 287 14.49 -2.18 -7.89
CA GLU A 287 15.42 -3.26 -7.63
C GLU A 287 16.29 -2.93 -6.41
N ILE A 288 16.78 -1.69 -6.31
CA ILE A 288 17.57 -1.23 -5.15
C ILE A 288 16.73 -1.26 -3.87
N LEU A 289 15.45 -0.90 -3.93
CA LEU A 289 14.56 -0.97 -2.78
C LEU A 289 14.31 -2.41 -2.33
N SER A 290 14.16 -3.34 -3.25
CA SER A 290 13.90 -4.76 -2.96
C SER A 290 15.17 -5.57 -2.71
N PHE A 291 16.35 -5.02 -3.00
CA PHE A 291 17.63 -5.72 -2.99
C PHE A 291 18.01 -6.36 -1.64
N PRO A 292 17.74 -5.77 -0.46
CA PRO A 292 17.98 -6.45 0.81
C PRO A 292 17.26 -7.78 0.95
N LEU A 293 16.18 -7.97 0.20
CA LEU A 293 15.32 -9.15 0.18
C LEU A 293 15.69 -10.16 -0.93
N ALA A 294 16.65 -9.83 -1.79
CA ALA A 294 17.10 -10.65 -2.91
C ALA A 294 17.99 -11.83 -2.45
N GLY A 295 18.27 -12.79 -3.34
CA GLY A 295 19.19 -13.90 -3.08
C GLY A 295 18.77 -14.83 -1.94
N THR A 296 17.47 -14.96 -1.70
CA THR A 296 16.86 -15.94 -0.79
C THR A 296 16.48 -17.21 -1.55
N ALA A 297 16.21 -18.29 -0.84
CA ALA A 297 15.85 -19.58 -1.45
C ALA A 297 14.55 -19.49 -2.29
N THR A 298 13.72 -18.49 -2.05
CA THR A 298 12.47 -18.25 -2.78
C THR A 298 12.33 -16.78 -3.17
N TRP A 299 11.66 -16.48 -4.28
CA TRP A 299 11.34 -15.13 -4.72
C TRP A 299 10.29 -14.43 -3.84
N SER A 300 9.65 -15.15 -2.94
CA SER A 300 8.51 -14.69 -2.14
C SER A 300 8.81 -13.44 -1.32
N TYR A 301 10.06 -13.21 -0.90
CA TYR A 301 10.45 -12.01 -0.15
C TYR A 301 10.29 -10.73 -0.98
N GLN A 302 10.77 -10.72 -2.21
CA GLN A 302 10.63 -9.56 -3.10
C GLN A 302 9.20 -9.37 -3.58
N LEU A 303 8.48 -10.47 -3.85
CA LEU A 303 7.06 -10.43 -4.21
C LEU A 303 6.22 -9.91 -3.03
N CYS A 304 6.48 -10.36 -1.79
CA CYS A 304 5.80 -9.82 -0.60
C CYS A 304 6.11 -8.34 -0.36
N PHE A 305 7.30 -7.86 -0.73
CA PHE A 305 7.60 -6.43 -0.67
C PHE A 305 6.68 -5.63 -1.60
N ASN A 306 6.45 -6.13 -2.80
CA ASN A 306 5.54 -5.48 -3.74
C ASN A 306 4.07 -5.55 -3.28
N LEU A 307 3.68 -6.63 -2.60
CA LEU A 307 2.36 -6.70 -1.93
C LEU A 307 2.22 -5.62 -0.85
N TRP A 308 3.26 -5.39 -0.04
CA TRP A 308 3.25 -4.32 0.97
C TRP A 308 3.21 -2.93 0.34
N LEU A 309 3.87 -2.72 -0.81
CA LEU A 309 3.71 -1.49 -1.59
C LEU A 309 2.28 -1.35 -2.12
N THR A 310 1.62 -2.45 -2.50
CA THR A 310 0.19 -2.43 -2.87
C THR A 310 -0.69 -2.04 -1.69
N VAL A 311 -0.41 -2.54 -0.48
CA VAL A 311 -1.09 -2.06 0.74
C VAL A 311 -0.92 -0.55 0.91
N LEU A 312 0.29 -0.03 0.68
CA LEU A 312 0.56 1.41 0.73
C LEU A 312 -0.24 2.17 -0.34
N VAL A 313 -0.34 1.65 -1.56
CA VAL A 313 -1.23 2.20 -2.63
C VAL A 313 -2.67 2.30 -2.13
N LEU A 314 -3.21 1.24 -1.54
CA LEU A 314 -4.59 1.23 -1.05
C LEU A 314 -4.82 2.22 0.10
N VAL A 315 -3.84 2.37 1.00
CA VAL A 315 -3.89 3.36 2.09
C VAL A 315 -3.84 4.79 1.56
N LEU A 316 -2.96 5.09 0.60
CA LEU A 316 -2.90 6.40 -0.04
C LEU A 316 -4.17 6.71 -0.83
N ALA A 317 -4.69 5.74 -1.57
CA ALA A 317 -5.94 5.88 -2.32
C ALA A 317 -7.13 6.14 -1.37
N ALA A 318 -7.22 5.45 -0.24
CA ALA A 318 -8.19 5.75 0.81
C ALA A 318 -8.03 7.18 1.35
N GLY A 319 -6.80 7.61 1.56
CA GLY A 319 -6.46 8.96 1.99
C GLY A 319 -6.92 10.04 1.00
N MET A 320 -6.87 9.79 -0.31
CA MET A 320 -7.44 10.70 -1.32
C MET A 320 -8.95 10.88 -1.15
N GLY A 321 -9.66 9.82 -0.75
CA GLY A 321 -11.07 9.89 -0.40
C GLY A 321 -11.33 10.81 0.81
N ALA A 322 -10.46 10.78 1.79
CA ALA A 322 -10.50 11.62 2.98
C ALA A 322 -10.24 13.10 2.64
N ILE A 323 -9.20 13.39 1.85
CA ILE A 323 -8.84 14.74 1.38
C ILE A 323 -10.03 15.39 0.64
N SER A 324 -10.81 14.63 -0.12
CA SER A 324 -12.00 15.14 -0.81
C SER A 324 -13.22 15.36 0.12
N GLY A 325 -13.00 15.40 1.43
CA GLY A 325 -14.09 15.58 2.42
C GLY A 325 -15.01 14.38 2.54
N GLY A 326 -14.57 13.20 2.09
CA GLY A 326 -15.34 11.97 2.12
C GLY A 326 -15.23 11.26 3.47
N GLY A 327 -16.37 10.84 4.01
CA GLY A 327 -16.38 9.98 5.20
C GLY A 327 -15.78 8.58 4.92
N ARG A 328 -15.66 7.79 5.97
CA ARG A 328 -15.06 6.44 5.97
C ARG A 328 -15.49 5.55 4.80
N LEU A 329 -16.80 5.59 4.46
CA LEU A 329 -17.33 4.77 3.37
C LEU A 329 -16.74 5.14 2.00
N ARG A 330 -16.52 6.44 1.74
CA ARG A 330 -15.87 6.90 0.50
C ARG A 330 -14.41 6.47 0.45
N CYS A 331 -13.69 6.59 1.54
CA CYS A 331 -12.29 6.16 1.64
C CYS A 331 -12.17 4.66 1.33
N LEU A 332 -12.98 3.83 1.97
CA LEU A 332 -13.01 2.40 1.73
C LEU A 332 -13.51 2.04 0.32
N GLY A 333 -14.46 2.81 -0.22
CA GLY A 333 -14.93 2.63 -1.59
C GLY A 333 -13.85 2.85 -2.63
N ILE A 334 -13.03 3.90 -2.48
CA ILE A 334 -11.89 4.16 -3.38
C ILE A 334 -10.83 3.07 -3.24
N ALA A 335 -10.48 2.68 -2.01
CA ALA A 335 -9.53 1.59 -1.78
C ALA A 335 -10.06 0.25 -2.35
N ALA A 336 -11.34 -0.05 -2.19
CA ALA A 336 -11.96 -1.25 -2.75
C ALA A 336 -11.99 -1.21 -4.29
N PHE A 337 -12.25 -0.06 -4.89
CA PHE A 337 -12.14 0.12 -6.34
C PHE A 337 -10.73 -0.20 -6.84
N CYS A 338 -9.69 0.32 -6.18
CA CYS A 338 -8.30 -0.02 -6.50
C CYS A 338 -8.02 -1.51 -6.29
N ALA A 339 -8.48 -2.10 -5.18
CA ALA A 339 -8.30 -3.53 -4.89
C ALA A 339 -9.05 -4.46 -5.85
N LEU A 340 -10.13 -4.00 -6.46
CA LEU A 340 -10.88 -4.75 -7.48
C LEU A 340 -10.35 -4.51 -8.89
N THR A 341 -9.42 -3.58 -9.09
CA THR A 341 -8.82 -3.32 -10.39
C THR A 341 -7.78 -4.40 -10.71
N PRO A 342 -8.01 -5.27 -11.72
CA PRO A 342 -7.13 -6.41 -11.99
C PRO A 342 -5.68 -6.01 -12.27
N GLY A 343 -5.48 -4.88 -12.97
CA GLY A 343 -4.15 -4.34 -13.27
C GLY A 343 -3.35 -4.06 -11.99
N ILE A 344 -3.95 -3.39 -11.00
CA ILE A 344 -3.29 -3.07 -9.72
C ILE A 344 -2.98 -4.35 -8.95
N MET A 345 -3.95 -5.24 -8.83
CA MET A 345 -3.80 -6.45 -8.02
C MET A 345 -2.88 -7.49 -8.66
N ASN A 346 -2.85 -7.60 -9.98
CA ASN A 346 -1.89 -8.48 -10.65
C ASN A 346 -0.45 -7.98 -10.50
N MET A 347 -0.23 -6.66 -10.44
CA MET A 347 1.10 -6.10 -10.14
C MET A 347 1.56 -6.39 -8.71
N ALA A 348 0.67 -6.63 -7.76
CA ALA A 348 1.00 -6.90 -6.36
C ALA A 348 1.90 -8.14 -6.15
N ILE A 349 1.87 -9.09 -7.07
CA ILE A 349 2.64 -10.35 -7.03
C ILE A 349 3.77 -10.39 -8.06
N THR A 350 4.18 -9.25 -8.57
CA THR A 350 5.29 -9.13 -9.53
C THR A 350 6.48 -8.45 -8.87
N ALA A 351 7.68 -8.69 -9.38
CA ALA A 351 8.87 -7.96 -8.98
C ALA A 351 9.17 -6.84 -9.99
N LYS A 352 8.17 -5.98 -10.21
CA LYS A 352 8.23 -4.87 -11.18
C LYS A 352 8.10 -3.53 -10.47
N SER A 353 8.64 -2.49 -11.09
CA SER A 353 8.59 -1.11 -10.59
C SER A 353 7.21 -0.45 -10.64
N ASP A 354 6.22 -1.07 -11.27
CA ASP A 354 4.90 -0.47 -11.52
C ASP A 354 4.17 -0.05 -10.24
N THR A 355 4.18 -0.91 -9.22
CA THR A 355 3.51 -0.60 -7.94
C THR A 355 4.22 0.54 -7.20
N ALA A 356 5.55 0.54 -7.16
CA ALA A 356 6.34 1.63 -6.57
C ALA A 356 6.12 2.96 -7.33
N THR A 357 6.03 2.90 -8.66
CA THR A 357 5.67 4.05 -9.51
C THR A 357 4.27 4.56 -9.16
N LEU A 358 3.29 3.67 -8.99
CA LEU A 358 1.93 4.05 -8.62
C LEU A 358 1.87 4.71 -7.22
N VAL A 359 2.69 4.26 -6.25
CA VAL A 359 2.85 4.97 -4.97
C VAL A 359 3.31 6.40 -5.20
N CYS A 360 4.34 6.61 -6.03
CA CYS A 360 4.83 7.95 -6.36
C CYS A 360 3.75 8.81 -7.05
N GLN A 361 2.99 8.23 -7.98
CA GLN A 361 1.89 8.93 -8.66
C GLN A 361 0.79 9.37 -7.69
N LEU A 362 0.43 8.54 -6.73
CA LEU A 362 -0.52 8.91 -5.67
C LEU A 362 0.05 10.00 -4.75
N CYS A 363 1.36 9.99 -4.48
CA CYS A 363 2.02 11.07 -3.75
C CYS A 363 1.96 12.40 -4.52
N ILE A 364 2.15 12.39 -5.85
CA ILE A 364 2.01 13.59 -6.71
C ILE A 364 0.58 14.11 -6.66
N LEU A 365 -0.42 13.25 -6.82
CA LEU A 365 -1.84 13.62 -6.75
C LEU A 365 -2.20 14.17 -5.35
N GLY A 366 -1.71 13.55 -4.29
CA GLY A 366 -1.89 14.04 -2.92
C GLY A 366 -1.23 15.39 -2.68
N ALA A 367 -0.05 15.62 -3.26
CA ALA A 367 0.64 16.89 -3.19
C ALA A 367 -0.12 17.99 -3.96
N ALA A 368 -0.61 17.71 -5.17
CA ALA A 368 -1.43 18.63 -5.96
C ALA A 368 -2.72 19.01 -5.20
N ALA A 369 -3.44 18.02 -4.66
CA ALA A 369 -4.61 18.29 -3.84
C ALA A 369 -4.28 19.12 -2.59
N GLY A 370 -3.11 18.86 -1.97
CA GLY A 370 -2.62 19.63 -0.83
C GLY A 370 -2.32 21.09 -1.19
N ILE A 371 -1.70 21.35 -2.35
CA ILE A 371 -1.44 22.72 -2.83
C ILE A 371 -2.75 23.48 -3.06
N LEU A 372 -3.74 22.82 -3.65
CA LEU A 372 -5.06 23.43 -3.90
C LEU A 372 -5.82 23.72 -2.60
N ALA A 373 -5.70 22.86 -1.60
CA ALA A 373 -6.38 23.03 -0.32
C ALA A 373 -5.67 23.97 0.66
N ALA A 374 -4.35 24.17 0.51
CA ALA A 374 -3.56 24.94 1.46
C ALA A 374 -3.85 26.45 1.35
N GLY A 375 -4.14 27.07 2.50
CA GLY A 375 -4.41 28.50 2.62
C GLY A 375 -3.17 29.38 2.64
N ASP A 376 -2.03 28.88 3.08
CA ASP A 376 -0.80 29.64 3.26
C ASP A 376 0.35 29.16 2.33
N ARG A 377 1.34 30.05 2.16
CA ARG A 377 2.47 29.79 1.25
C ARG A 377 3.41 28.71 1.77
N ALA A 378 3.57 28.58 3.10
CA ALA A 378 4.47 27.60 3.69
C ALA A 378 3.92 26.19 3.51
N ALA A 379 2.61 26.01 3.76
CA ALA A 379 1.93 24.74 3.49
C ALA A 379 1.98 24.36 2.01
N LYS A 380 1.77 25.31 1.08
CA LYS A 380 1.93 25.07 -0.36
C LYS A 380 3.34 24.62 -0.71
N GLY A 381 4.37 25.26 -0.13
CA GLY A 381 5.77 24.87 -0.32
C GLY A 381 6.05 23.44 0.11
N LYS A 382 5.52 23.02 1.27
CA LYS A 382 5.61 21.68 1.79
C LYS A 382 5.06 20.61 0.82
N TYR A 383 3.87 20.85 0.28
CA TYR A 383 3.27 19.95 -0.71
C TYR A 383 4.01 19.99 -2.05
N PHE A 384 4.47 21.17 -2.49
CA PHE A 384 5.26 21.30 -3.71
C PHE A 384 6.54 20.44 -3.65
N PHE A 385 7.33 20.54 -2.57
CA PHE A 385 8.54 19.73 -2.43
C PHE A 385 8.22 18.23 -2.32
N THR A 386 7.08 17.85 -1.74
CA THR A 386 6.64 16.46 -1.72
C THR A 386 6.31 15.97 -3.13
N GLY A 387 5.58 16.75 -3.92
CA GLY A 387 5.29 16.45 -5.32
C GLY A 387 6.55 16.33 -6.18
N LEU A 388 7.47 17.28 -6.02
CA LEU A 388 8.76 17.25 -6.72
C LEU A 388 9.58 16.01 -6.36
N GLY A 389 9.69 15.67 -5.08
CA GLY A 389 10.36 14.45 -4.61
C GLY A 389 9.70 13.19 -5.18
N ALA A 390 8.37 13.16 -5.28
CA ALA A 390 7.65 12.04 -5.88
C ALA A 390 7.90 11.93 -7.39
N CYS A 391 7.99 13.04 -8.11
CA CYS A 391 8.38 13.04 -9.53
C CYS A 391 9.79 12.47 -9.71
N LEU A 392 10.76 12.97 -8.96
CA LEU A 392 12.15 12.52 -9.05
C LEU A 392 12.29 11.03 -8.71
N LEU A 393 11.63 10.57 -7.64
CA LEU A 393 11.64 9.16 -7.26
C LEU A 393 10.97 8.29 -8.33
N SER A 394 9.86 8.73 -8.93
CA SER A 394 9.17 7.98 -9.97
C SER A 394 10.05 7.77 -11.22
N PHE A 395 10.90 8.73 -11.57
CA PHE A 395 11.85 8.58 -12.68
C PHE A 395 12.93 7.52 -12.40
N SER A 396 13.34 7.38 -11.14
CA SER A 396 14.25 6.32 -10.73
C SER A 396 13.61 4.93 -10.77
N MET A 397 12.27 4.84 -10.77
CA MET A 397 11.52 3.58 -10.84
C MET A 397 11.25 3.14 -12.28
N LYS A 398 10.71 4.04 -13.10
CA LYS A 398 10.25 3.70 -14.46
C LYS A 398 10.34 4.92 -15.40
N PRO A 399 11.00 4.80 -16.57
CA PRO A 399 11.16 5.93 -17.50
C PRO A 399 9.83 6.50 -17.99
N THR A 400 8.83 5.61 -18.22
CA THR A 400 7.50 6.02 -18.70
C THR A 400 6.72 6.87 -17.70
N SER A 401 7.13 6.91 -16.43
CA SER A 401 6.54 7.79 -15.41
C SER A 401 6.78 9.26 -15.69
N LEU A 402 7.79 9.61 -16.53
CA LEU A 402 8.08 10.98 -16.94
C LEU A 402 6.85 11.64 -17.56
N VAL A 403 6.13 10.94 -18.45
CA VAL A 403 4.95 11.50 -19.12
C VAL A 403 3.87 11.87 -18.11
N PHE A 404 3.52 10.96 -17.20
CA PHE A 404 2.51 11.22 -16.17
C PHE A 404 2.92 12.36 -15.24
N SER A 405 4.16 12.33 -14.75
CA SER A 405 4.68 13.33 -13.82
C SER A 405 4.77 14.71 -14.48
N SER A 406 5.14 14.79 -15.76
CA SER A 406 5.21 16.04 -16.50
C SER A 406 3.83 16.67 -16.72
N VAL A 407 2.83 15.85 -17.10
CA VAL A 407 1.46 16.34 -17.28
C VAL A 407 0.90 16.89 -15.98
N LEU A 408 1.07 16.20 -14.86
CA LEU A 408 0.57 16.64 -13.57
C LEU A 408 1.33 17.84 -12.97
N SER A 409 2.59 18.05 -13.34
CA SER A 409 3.36 19.19 -12.83
C SER A 409 3.07 20.50 -13.56
N VAL A 410 2.42 20.44 -14.72
CA VAL A 410 2.05 21.61 -15.53
C VAL A 410 0.59 22.03 -15.31
N SER A 411 -0.26 21.13 -14.84
CA SER A 411 -1.67 21.40 -14.50
C SER A 411 -1.82 21.99 -13.10
#